data_375ac428cbf45d4f670e4985222bf0f5
#
_entry.id   375ac428cbf45d4f670e4985222bf0f5
#
_cell.length_a   1.000
_cell.length_b   1.000
_cell.length_c   1.000
_cell.angle_alpha   90.00
_cell.angle_beta   90.00
_cell.angle_gamma   90.00
#
_symmetry.space_group_name_H-M   'P 1'
#
loop_
_entity.id
_entity.type
_entity.pdbx_description
1 polymer ?
#
loop_
_entity_poly.entity_id
_entity_poly.type
_entity_poly.pdbx_seq_one_letter_code
_entity_poly.pdbx_strand_id
1 'polypeptide(L)'
;MNRRKRSLWKRPLIAGIAVSAVTILVLSVVLFVWPRTDTPREVDAIVVLGGGSGPIRLTKGLKLALDDYAPTLLISTPEHSTCRYSLPRVSVICFHPSPGTTQGEARYVGKLASERHWSQIIVVSGRAQTTRARLRFDRCYHGTALFDPAGPVKIQNVVYEWGALAKALTIQRDC
;
A
#
# COMPACT_ATOMS: atom_id res chain seq x y z
N MET A 1 28.76 29.47 -40.77
CA MET A 1 29.27 29.71 -39.42
C MET A 1 28.15 29.52 -38.35
N ASN A 2 27.31 28.43 -38.42
CA ASN A 2 26.11 28.31 -37.56
C ASN A 2 25.93 26.92 -36.89
N ARG A 3 26.85 25.96 -37.09
CA ARG A 3 26.73 24.62 -36.46
C ARG A 3 27.25 24.56 -35.02
N ARG A 4 28.22 25.41 -34.61
CA ARG A 4 28.78 25.40 -33.24
C ARG A 4 27.83 25.94 -32.17
N LYS A 5 26.99 26.93 -32.48
CA LYS A 5 26.03 27.52 -31.49
C LYS A 5 24.88 26.55 -31.11
N ARG A 6 24.42 25.69 -32.03
CA ARG A 6 23.39 24.69 -31.76
C ARG A 6 23.83 23.57 -30.81
N SER A 7 25.13 23.27 -30.72
CA SER A 7 25.69 22.24 -29.84
C SER A 7 25.77 22.68 -28.38
N LEU A 8 25.99 23.96 -28.09
CA LEU A 8 26.16 24.48 -26.74
C LEU A 8 24.83 24.49 -25.93
N TRP A 9 23.69 24.69 -26.58
CA TRP A 9 22.38 24.70 -25.95
C TRP A 9 21.82 23.29 -25.70
N LYS A 10 22.27 22.29 -26.44
CA LYS A 10 21.83 20.90 -26.27
C LYS A 10 22.41 20.24 -25.01
N ARG A 11 23.61 20.62 -24.60
CA ARG A 11 24.28 20.04 -23.43
C ARG A 11 23.53 20.25 -22.11
N PRO A 12 23.09 21.48 -21.74
CA PRO A 12 22.34 21.68 -20.50
C PRO A 12 20.94 21.02 -20.54
N LEU A 13 20.29 20.96 -21.71
CA LEU A 13 19.03 20.27 -21.89
C LEU A 13 19.17 18.75 -21.67
N ILE A 14 20.20 18.14 -22.27
CA ILE A 14 20.48 16.71 -22.08
C ILE A 14 20.83 16.42 -20.63
N ALA A 15 21.63 17.26 -20.00
CA ALA A 15 21.97 17.13 -18.58
C ALA A 15 20.71 17.23 -17.69
N GLY A 16 19.81 18.16 -17.95
CA GLY A 16 18.55 18.31 -17.24
C GLY A 16 17.64 17.08 -17.37
N ILE A 17 17.52 16.54 -18.58
CA ILE A 17 16.74 15.30 -18.83
C ILE A 17 17.37 14.12 -18.09
N ALA A 18 18.70 13.98 -18.13
CA ALA A 18 19.40 12.90 -17.44
C ALA A 18 19.19 12.96 -15.91
N VAL A 19 19.32 14.14 -15.32
CA VAL A 19 19.07 14.35 -13.89
C VAL A 19 17.63 14.00 -13.54
N SER A 20 16.64 14.47 -14.31
CA SER A 20 15.23 14.15 -14.09
C SER A 20 14.96 12.65 -14.17
N ALA A 21 15.54 11.96 -15.16
CA ALA A 21 15.39 10.50 -15.31
C ALA A 21 15.98 9.74 -14.13
N VAL A 22 17.17 10.12 -13.67
CA VAL A 22 17.80 9.52 -12.49
C VAL A 22 16.96 9.77 -11.23
N THR A 23 16.45 10.99 -11.05
CA THR A 23 15.58 11.32 -9.91
C THR A 23 14.32 10.47 -9.90
N ILE A 24 13.62 10.34 -11.02
CA ILE A 24 12.44 9.49 -11.15
C ILE A 24 12.77 8.02 -10.85
N LEU A 25 13.91 7.53 -11.34
CA LEU A 25 14.35 6.16 -11.07
C LEU A 25 14.59 5.94 -9.57
N VAL A 26 15.35 6.83 -8.92
CA VAL A 26 15.65 6.74 -7.49
C VAL A 26 14.36 6.80 -6.66
N LEU A 27 13.47 7.74 -6.98
CA LEU A 27 12.16 7.83 -6.30
C LEU A 27 11.31 6.57 -6.52
N SER A 28 11.31 6.00 -7.72
CA SER A 28 10.59 4.76 -8.00
C SER A 28 11.10 3.60 -7.16
N VAL A 29 12.43 3.49 -7.02
CA VAL A 29 13.05 2.45 -6.17
C VAL A 29 12.66 2.65 -4.71
N VAL A 30 12.83 3.84 -4.16
CA VAL A 30 12.58 4.13 -2.74
C VAL A 30 11.10 4.03 -2.39
N LEU A 31 10.21 4.49 -3.25
CA LEU A 31 8.78 4.52 -2.94
C LEU A 31 8.06 3.20 -3.20
N PHE A 32 8.49 2.41 -4.20
CA PHE A 32 7.73 1.28 -4.70
C PHE A 32 8.47 -0.06 -4.68
N VAL A 33 9.81 -0.06 -4.83
CA VAL A 33 10.60 -1.30 -4.80
C VAL A 33 11.06 -1.64 -3.37
N TRP A 34 11.58 -0.65 -2.65
CA TRP A 34 11.98 -0.75 -1.24
C TRP A 34 11.23 0.28 -0.38
N PRO A 35 9.89 0.19 -0.31
CA PRO A 35 9.12 1.09 0.54
C PRO A 35 9.48 0.85 2.01
N ARG A 36 9.28 1.86 2.83
CA ARG A 36 9.42 1.73 4.28
C ARG A 36 8.48 0.63 4.80
N THR A 37 9.04 -0.35 5.50
CA THR A 37 8.34 -1.47 6.13
C THR A 37 8.57 -1.45 7.63
N ASP A 38 7.68 -2.07 8.38
CA ASP A 38 7.78 -2.19 9.82
C ASP A 38 7.96 -3.66 10.21
N THR A 39 8.60 -3.91 11.35
CA THR A 39 8.71 -5.26 11.91
C THR A 39 7.38 -5.64 12.56
N PRO A 40 6.79 -6.79 12.20
CA PRO A 40 5.58 -7.29 12.85
C PRO A 40 5.79 -7.50 14.36
N ARG A 41 4.76 -7.18 15.13
CA ARG A 41 4.64 -7.46 16.56
C ARG A 41 3.18 -7.73 16.87
N GLU A 42 2.87 -8.17 18.07
CA GLU A 42 1.50 -8.36 18.52
C GLU A 42 0.69 -7.07 18.43
N VAL A 43 -0.52 -7.16 17.88
CA VAL A 43 -1.43 -6.05 17.59
C VAL A 43 -2.90 -6.49 17.76
N ASP A 44 -3.82 -5.54 17.65
CA ASP A 44 -5.26 -5.79 17.79
C ASP A 44 -5.86 -6.51 16.58
N ALA A 45 -5.36 -6.20 15.37
CA ALA A 45 -5.85 -6.79 14.14
C ALA A 45 -4.81 -6.82 13.01
N ILE A 46 -4.92 -7.82 12.14
CA ILE A 46 -4.21 -7.92 10.86
C ILE A 46 -5.19 -7.56 9.75
N VAL A 47 -4.77 -6.70 8.83
CA VAL A 47 -5.57 -6.24 7.68
C VAL A 47 -4.90 -6.66 6.38
N VAL A 48 -5.53 -7.52 5.60
CA VAL A 48 -5.08 -7.93 4.28
C VAL A 48 -5.79 -7.09 3.21
N LEU A 49 -5.02 -6.24 2.52
CA LEU A 49 -5.57 -5.38 1.46
C LEU A 49 -5.85 -6.17 0.18
N GLY A 50 -6.89 -5.78 -0.53
CA GLY A 50 -7.30 -6.35 -1.81
C GLY A 50 -6.44 -5.96 -3.01
N GLY A 51 -6.72 -6.55 -4.19
CA GLY A 51 -6.07 -6.24 -5.47
C GLY A 51 -5.14 -7.34 -6.03
N GLY A 52 -4.39 -7.04 -7.08
CA GLY A 52 -3.73 -8.00 -7.98
C GLY A 52 -2.75 -9.02 -7.40
N SER A 53 -2.21 -8.84 -6.19
CA SER A 53 -1.37 -9.83 -5.50
C SER A 53 -2.10 -10.52 -4.34
N GLY A 54 -3.43 -10.62 -4.44
CA GLY A 54 -4.34 -11.12 -3.39
C GLY A 54 -3.89 -12.42 -2.72
N PRO A 55 -3.60 -13.51 -3.47
CA PRO A 55 -3.23 -14.79 -2.85
C PRO A 55 -1.97 -14.71 -1.98
N ILE A 56 -0.92 -14.02 -2.44
CA ILE A 56 0.34 -13.91 -1.68
C ILE A 56 0.15 -13.09 -0.39
N ARG A 57 -0.61 -12.01 -0.45
CA ARG A 57 -0.94 -11.20 0.72
C ARG A 57 -1.80 -11.96 1.72
N LEU A 58 -2.79 -12.68 1.19
CA LEU A 58 -3.66 -13.50 2.01
C LEU A 58 -2.87 -14.60 2.73
N THR A 59 -1.99 -15.33 2.03
CA THR A 59 -1.12 -16.33 2.65
C THR A 59 -0.28 -15.72 3.78
N LYS A 60 0.27 -14.52 3.56
CA LYS A 60 1.04 -13.82 4.59
C LYS A 60 0.16 -13.40 5.77
N GLY A 61 -1.01 -12.84 5.53
CA GLY A 61 -1.96 -12.47 6.57
C GLY A 61 -2.45 -13.66 7.41
N LEU A 62 -2.76 -14.77 6.75
CA LEU A 62 -3.11 -16.03 7.41
C LEU A 62 -1.96 -16.57 8.27
N LYS A 63 -0.73 -16.51 7.76
CA LYS A 63 0.45 -16.92 8.53
C LYS A 63 0.63 -16.07 9.79
N LEU A 64 0.57 -14.75 9.68
CA LEU A 64 0.67 -13.86 10.83
C LEU A 64 -0.44 -14.13 11.85
N ALA A 65 -1.66 -14.41 11.40
CA ALA A 65 -2.78 -14.74 12.28
C ALA A 65 -2.57 -16.09 13.00
N LEU A 66 -2.04 -17.10 12.30
CA LEU A 66 -1.72 -18.42 12.89
C LEU A 66 -0.51 -18.37 13.83
N ASP A 67 0.41 -17.43 13.62
CA ASP A 67 1.57 -17.17 14.49
C ASP A 67 1.17 -16.25 15.70
N ASP A 68 -0.12 -16.11 15.98
CA ASP A 68 -0.72 -15.37 17.12
C ASP A 68 -0.38 -13.87 17.18
N TYR A 69 -0.05 -13.22 16.03
CA TYR A 69 0.22 -11.78 15.99
C TYR A 69 -1.03 -10.91 16.24
N ALA A 70 -2.24 -11.44 16.05
CA ALA A 70 -3.47 -10.73 16.38
C ALA A 70 -4.68 -11.70 16.53
N PRO A 71 -5.64 -11.37 17.42
CA PRO A 71 -6.87 -12.15 17.57
C PRO A 71 -7.87 -11.92 16.44
N THR A 72 -7.66 -10.93 15.57
CA THR A 72 -8.57 -10.58 14.47
C THR A 72 -7.83 -10.47 13.15
N LEU A 73 -8.40 -11.08 12.10
CA LEU A 73 -7.93 -10.98 10.71
C LEU A 73 -9.01 -10.36 9.82
N LEU A 74 -8.74 -9.19 9.25
CA LEU A 74 -9.58 -8.54 8.26
C LEU A 74 -9.08 -8.86 6.86
N ILE A 75 -9.99 -9.26 5.97
CA ILE A 75 -9.67 -9.56 4.57
C ILE A 75 -10.53 -8.68 3.66
N SER A 76 -9.87 -7.80 2.91
CA SER A 76 -10.52 -7.01 1.87
C SER A 76 -10.84 -7.90 0.67
N THR A 77 -12.12 -8.00 0.33
CA THR A 77 -12.63 -8.88 -0.73
C THR A 77 -13.41 -8.09 -1.77
N PRO A 78 -13.48 -8.54 -3.04
CA PRO A 78 -14.39 -7.97 -4.04
C PRO A 78 -15.85 -8.11 -3.61
N GLU A 79 -16.71 -7.20 -4.07
CA GLU A 79 -18.10 -7.04 -3.64
C GLU A 79 -18.95 -8.34 -3.72
N HIS A 80 -18.67 -9.22 -4.66
CA HIS A 80 -19.43 -10.47 -4.85
C HIS A 80 -18.69 -11.73 -4.38
N SER A 81 -17.62 -11.59 -3.59
CA SER A 81 -16.88 -12.74 -3.11
C SER A 81 -17.42 -13.25 -1.78
N THR A 82 -17.52 -14.57 -1.65
CA THR A 82 -17.88 -15.21 -0.36
C THR A 82 -16.66 -15.36 0.51
N CYS A 83 -16.76 -14.92 1.76
CA CYS A 83 -15.75 -15.17 2.78
C CYS A 83 -15.90 -16.59 3.36
N ARG A 84 -14.95 -17.46 3.10
CA ARG A 84 -14.96 -18.84 3.57
C ARG A 84 -13.72 -19.20 4.41
N TYR A 85 -13.16 -18.20 5.08
CA TYR A 85 -11.97 -18.40 5.91
C TYR A 85 -12.41 -18.60 7.36
N SER A 86 -11.95 -19.68 7.98
CA SER A 86 -12.11 -19.93 9.40
C SER A 86 -10.76 -20.35 9.97
N LEU A 87 -10.34 -19.73 11.03
CA LEU A 87 -9.11 -20.02 11.74
C LEU A 87 -9.42 -20.34 13.21
N PRO A 88 -8.73 -21.31 13.83
CA PRO A 88 -8.87 -21.54 15.26
C PRO A 88 -8.38 -20.30 16.02
N ARG A 89 -9.16 -19.88 17.04
CA ARG A 89 -8.84 -18.76 17.94
C ARG A 89 -8.70 -17.38 17.30
N VAL A 90 -8.93 -17.22 15.99
CA VAL A 90 -8.83 -15.94 15.27
C VAL A 90 -10.20 -15.59 14.68
N SER A 91 -10.70 -14.39 14.99
CA SER A 91 -11.91 -13.85 14.38
C SER A 91 -11.60 -13.38 12.95
N VAL A 92 -12.16 -14.04 11.94
CA VAL A 92 -11.97 -13.65 10.54
C VAL A 92 -13.15 -12.79 10.07
N ILE A 93 -12.86 -11.58 9.60
CA ILE A 93 -13.84 -10.63 9.08
C ILE A 93 -13.48 -10.30 7.63
N CYS A 94 -14.35 -10.69 6.70
CA CYS A 94 -14.23 -10.21 5.31
C CYS A 94 -15.07 -8.96 5.14
N PHE A 95 -14.52 -7.98 4.41
CA PHE A 95 -15.23 -6.74 4.15
C PHE A 95 -15.10 -6.30 2.70
N HIS A 96 -16.09 -5.55 2.25
CA HIS A 96 -16.14 -4.96 0.91
C HIS A 96 -15.91 -3.46 1.02
N PRO A 97 -14.74 -2.95 0.60
CA PRO A 97 -14.46 -1.53 0.72
C PRO A 97 -15.33 -0.70 -0.24
N SER A 98 -15.88 0.40 0.24
CA SER A 98 -16.60 1.38 -0.59
C SER A 98 -15.92 2.76 -0.47
N PRO A 99 -15.40 3.31 -1.57
CA PRO A 99 -15.21 2.68 -2.89
C PRO A 99 -14.23 1.50 -2.83
N GLY A 100 -14.25 0.61 -3.86
CA GLY A 100 -13.35 -0.54 -4.02
C GLY A 100 -11.89 -0.15 -4.26
N THR A 101 -11.31 0.64 -3.36
CA THR A 101 -9.96 1.23 -3.46
C THR A 101 -9.26 1.17 -2.10
N THR A 102 -7.94 1.40 -2.09
CA THR A 102 -7.17 1.49 -0.84
C THR A 102 -7.68 2.61 0.11
N GLN A 103 -8.32 3.66 -0.42
CA GLN A 103 -8.98 4.67 0.40
C GLN A 103 -10.21 4.08 1.11
N GLY A 104 -11.05 3.35 0.39
CA GLY A 104 -12.21 2.67 0.99
C GLY A 104 -11.81 1.60 2.00
N GLU A 105 -10.71 0.87 1.73
CA GLU A 105 -10.14 -0.08 2.70
C GLU A 105 -9.70 0.62 3.99
N ALA A 106 -8.92 1.69 3.89
CA ALA A 106 -8.44 2.45 5.04
C ALA A 106 -9.60 3.09 5.82
N ARG A 107 -10.62 3.61 5.12
CA ARG A 107 -11.84 4.17 5.73
C ARG A 107 -12.63 3.12 6.53
N TYR A 108 -12.85 1.94 5.93
CA TYR A 108 -13.55 0.85 6.61
C TYR A 108 -12.81 0.41 7.87
N VAL A 109 -11.49 0.18 7.74
CA VAL A 109 -10.65 -0.25 8.86
C VAL A 109 -10.59 0.83 9.94
N GLY A 110 -10.43 2.10 9.59
CA GLY A 110 -10.41 3.20 10.55
C GLY A 110 -11.71 3.30 11.37
N LYS A 111 -12.87 3.14 10.70
CA LYS A 111 -14.18 3.10 11.36
C LYS A 111 -14.28 1.90 12.33
N LEU A 112 -14.00 0.70 11.84
CA LEU A 112 -14.09 -0.52 12.65
C LEU A 112 -13.10 -0.49 13.83
N ALA A 113 -11.89 0.02 13.61
CA ALA A 113 -10.88 0.17 14.65
C ALA A 113 -11.35 1.13 15.77
N SER A 114 -12.00 2.23 15.40
CA SER A 114 -12.60 3.15 16.37
C SER A 114 -13.71 2.48 17.19
N GLU A 115 -14.59 1.71 16.55
CA GLU A 115 -15.68 0.97 17.21
C GLU A 115 -15.15 -0.14 18.14
N ARG A 116 -14.00 -0.73 17.81
CA ARG A 116 -13.36 -1.81 18.54
C ARG A 116 -12.24 -1.36 19.49
N HIS A 117 -11.96 -0.07 19.55
CA HIS A 117 -10.87 0.55 20.34
C HIS A 117 -9.48 -0.03 20.01
N TRP A 118 -9.23 -0.37 18.72
CA TRP A 118 -7.93 -0.86 18.27
C TRP A 118 -6.91 0.26 18.20
N SER A 119 -5.79 0.07 18.86
CA SER A 119 -4.67 1.02 18.91
C SER A 119 -3.56 0.70 17.93
N GLN A 120 -3.40 -0.59 17.56
CA GLN A 120 -2.35 -1.05 16.67
C GLN A 120 -2.88 -2.11 15.70
N ILE A 121 -2.47 -2.00 14.44
CA ILE A 121 -2.82 -2.97 13.39
C ILE A 121 -1.59 -3.29 12.54
N ILE A 122 -1.55 -4.52 11.96
CA ILE A 122 -0.65 -4.87 10.88
C ILE A 122 -1.40 -4.76 9.56
N VAL A 123 -0.83 -4.07 8.57
CA VAL A 123 -1.39 -3.94 7.23
C VAL A 123 -0.53 -4.72 6.24
N VAL A 124 -1.10 -5.79 5.68
CA VAL A 124 -0.47 -6.60 4.64
C VAL A 124 -0.89 -6.06 3.28
N SER A 125 -0.02 -5.24 2.69
CA SER A 125 -0.22 -4.63 1.37
C SER A 125 0.62 -5.31 0.28
N GLY A 126 0.40 -4.98 -0.99
CA GLY A 126 1.38 -5.25 -2.03
C GLY A 126 2.60 -4.34 -1.88
N ARG A 127 3.81 -4.85 -2.14
CA ARG A 127 5.05 -4.08 -1.93
C ARG A 127 5.03 -2.71 -2.63
N ALA A 128 4.69 -2.64 -3.91
CA ALA A 128 4.62 -1.37 -4.62
C ALA A 128 3.49 -0.44 -4.11
N GLN A 129 2.42 -1.02 -3.54
CA GLN A 129 1.26 -0.30 -3.00
C GLN A 129 1.53 0.33 -1.63
N THR A 130 2.58 -0.09 -0.91
CA THR A 130 2.80 0.19 0.52
C THR A 130 2.83 1.68 0.82
N THR A 131 3.57 2.48 0.05
CA THR A 131 3.68 3.93 0.27
C THR A 131 2.32 4.63 0.19
N ARG A 132 1.51 4.29 -0.82
CA ARG A 132 0.16 4.84 -0.96
C ARG A 132 -0.80 4.30 0.11
N ALA A 133 -0.69 3.03 0.47
CA ALA A 133 -1.49 2.45 1.54
C ALA A 133 -1.18 3.16 2.87
N ARG A 134 0.09 3.36 3.21
CA ARG A 134 0.49 4.10 4.41
C ARG A 134 -0.14 5.50 4.44
N LEU A 135 0.00 6.27 3.36
CA LEU A 135 -0.62 7.59 3.25
C LEU A 135 -2.15 7.57 3.50
N ARG A 136 -2.86 6.52 3.03
CA ARG A 136 -4.30 6.39 3.24
C ARG A 136 -4.64 6.03 4.67
N PHE A 137 -3.91 5.10 5.27
CA PHE A 137 -4.11 4.71 6.66
C PHE A 137 -3.76 5.85 7.62
N ASP A 138 -2.70 6.61 7.39
CA ASP A 138 -2.34 7.79 8.20
C ASP A 138 -3.46 8.85 8.23
N ARG A 139 -4.33 8.88 7.22
CA ARG A 139 -5.48 9.80 7.15
C ARG A 139 -6.76 9.24 7.77
N CYS A 140 -6.93 7.91 7.76
CA CYS A 140 -8.19 7.27 8.10
C CYS A 140 -8.15 6.50 9.43
N TYR A 141 -6.97 6.19 9.94
CA TYR A 141 -6.79 5.42 11.16
C TYR A 141 -5.94 6.20 12.17
N HIS A 142 -6.46 6.36 13.38
CA HIS A 142 -5.83 7.19 14.41
C HIS A 142 -4.84 6.42 15.32
N GLY A 143 -4.68 5.11 15.12
CA GLY A 143 -3.71 4.29 15.83
C GLY A 143 -2.41 4.10 15.05
N THR A 144 -1.61 3.11 15.47
CA THR A 144 -0.35 2.74 14.81
C THR A 144 -0.59 1.65 13.76
N ALA A 145 -0.38 1.94 12.49
CA ALA A 145 -0.42 0.96 11.41
C ALA A 145 1.01 0.50 11.04
N LEU A 146 1.30 -0.78 11.27
CA LEU A 146 2.55 -1.44 10.90
C LEU A 146 2.39 -2.06 9.51
N PHE A 147 3.26 -1.71 8.58
CA PHE A 147 3.18 -2.22 7.20
C PHE A 147 4.17 -3.35 6.96
N ASP A 148 3.65 -4.54 6.70
CA ASP A 148 4.42 -5.74 6.37
C ASP A 148 3.99 -6.28 4.99
N PRO A 149 4.52 -5.69 3.88
CA PRO A 149 4.07 -6.00 2.53
C PRO A 149 4.47 -7.39 2.06
N ALA A 150 3.72 -7.89 1.07
CA ALA A 150 3.95 -9.18 0.43
C ALA A 150 3.99 -9.07 -1.10
N GLY A 151 4.66 -10.04 -1.71
CA GLY A 151 4.72 -10.22 -3.16
C GLY A 151 5.80 -9.42 -3.87
N PRO A 152 6.09 -9.81 -5.13
CA PRO A 152 7.09 -9.16 -5.96
C PRO A 152 6.59 -7.81 -6.51
N VAL A 153 7.53 -6.95 -6.86
CA VAL A 153 7.25 -5.71 -7.60
C VAL A 153 7.41 -5.98 -9.09
N LYS A 154 6.38 -5.64 -9.87
CA LYS A 154 6.41 -5.64 -11.33
C LYS A 154 6.48 -4.20 -11.83
N ILE A 155 7.14 -3.95 -12.98
CA ILE A 155 7.30 -2.60 -13.53
C ILE A 155 5.95 -1.90 -13.78
N GLN A 156 4.95 -2.63 -14.24
CA GLN A 156 3.59 -2.13 -14.43
C GLN A 156 2.96 -1.62 -13.12
N ASN A 157 3.30 -2.24 -11.99
CA ASN A 157 2.83 -1.80 -10.68
C ASN A 157 3.45 -0.45 -10.31
N VAL A 158 4.74 -0.26 -10.62
CA VAL A 158 5.44 1.02 -10.36
C VAL A 158 4.80 2.15 -11.16
N VAL A 159 4.54 1.94 -12.46
CA VAL A 159 3.88 2.93 -13.32
C VAL A 159 2.48 3.27 -12.80
N TYR A 160 1.70 2.24 -12.45
CA TYR A 160 0.36 2.44 -11.87
C TYR A 160 0.42 3.24 -10.55
N GLU A 161 1.36 2.89 -9.66
CA GLU A 161 1.45 3.53 -8.34
C GLU A 161 1.90 4.99 -8.40
N TRP A 162 2.67 5.42 -9.41
CA TRP A 162 2.93 6.84 -9.65
C TRP A 162 1.64 7.64 -9.87
N GLY A 163 0.76 7.18 -10.75
CA GLY A 163 -0.54 7.84 -11.00
C GLY A 163 -1.45 7.78 -9.79
N ALA A 164 -1.52 6.61 -9.13
CA ALA A 164 -2.35 6.41 -7.95
C ALA A 164 -1.89 7.23 -6.74
N LEU A 165 -0.57 7.37 -6.54
CA LEU A 165 0.00 8.21 -5.48
C LEU A 165 -0.20 9.70 -5.78
N ALA A 166 0.03 10.14 -7.01
CA ALA A 166 -0.26 11.51 -7.41
C ALA A 166 -1.73 11.88 -7.18
N LYS A 167 -2.68 11.01 -7.57
CA LYS A 167 -4.11 11.19 -7.30
C LYS A 167 -4.40 11.26 -5.80
N ALA A 168 -3.75 10.43 -4.99
CA ALA A 168 -3.89 10.43 -3.55
C ALA A 168 -3.39 11.74 -2.90
N LEU A 169 -2.35 12.34 -3.45
CA LEU A 169 -1.76 13.58 -2.92
C LEU A 169 -2.51 14.83 -3.36
N THR A 170 -3.17 14.82 -4.53
CA THR A 170 -3.76 16.03 -5.13
C THR A 170 -5.28 16.06 -5.02
N ILE A 171 -5.96 15.01 -5.49
CA ILE A 171 -7.42 14.99 -5.68
C ILE A 171 -8.14 14.32 -4.51
N GLN A 172 -7.59 13.23 -4.00
CA GLN A 172 -8.21 12.43 -2.94
C GLN A 172 -7.45 12.61 -1.62
N ARG A 173 -7.58 13.78 -1.00
CA ARG A 173 -6.83 14.16 0.22
C ARG A 173 -7.52 13.76 1.52
N ASP A 174 -8.80 13.58 1.49
CA ASP A 174 -9.63 13.15 2.63
C ASP A 174 -9.46 11.67 2.96
N CYS A 175 -9.94 11.32 4.12
CA CYS A 175 -10.18 9.93 4.52
C CYS A 175 -11.36 9.25 3.78
#